data_8c1b89f89d447af86bc4e91474031480
#
_entry.id   8c1b89f89d447af86bc4e91474031480
#
_cell.length_a   1.000
_cell.length_b   1.000
_cell.length_c   1.000
_cell.angle_alpha   90.00
_cell.angle_beta   90.00
_cell.angle_gamma   90.00
#
_symmetry.space_group_name_H-M   'P 1'
#
loop_
_entity.id
_entity.type
_entity.pdbx_description
1 polymer ?
#
loop_
_entity_poly.entity_id
_entity_poly.type
_entity_poly.pdbx_seq_one_letter_code
_entity_poly.pdbx_strand_id
1 'polypeptide(L)'
;MSVTHERIRVFGGIVAAALLNGVCVGCSQSSDDALYATVPDKMGMSQLATLEVRGVNQVTTRVIGTTGAMGCASLARSSAGVMYSVCGPGIMKPGEPQQLATIDTNTGHATLFGQPVVGLAVMGLEFAPDGTLYAVGDTNQASPTFNSLYTVNTSNGTFTRVGSTGAPEFFMDFAFDKNGTLYGATSHMLFTIDPKTGTATKVTDFVGGGDVMGLSFDAKKNRLYATDFKAPTSALYFVDTRTGFLTPVASVGHPMAHGLVPTN
;
A
#
# COMPACT_ATOMS: atom_id res chain seq x y z
N MET A 1 -0.42 -20.21 -82.07
CA MET A 1 -0.51 -20.65 -80.65
C MET A 1 -0.36 -19.40 -79.82
N SER A 2 -1.50 -18.89 -79.41
CA SER A 2 -1.60 -17.63 -78.61
C SER A 2 -1.66 -17.97 -77.11
N VAL A 3 -0.78 -17.45 -76.34
CA VAL A 3 -0.81 -17.56 -74.87
C VAL A 3 -1.24 -16.19 -74.32
N THR A 4 -2.47 -16.15 -73.87
CA THR A 4 -3.06 -14.98 -73.21
C THR A 4 -2.54 -14.85 -71.79
N HIS A 5 -1.99 -13.68 -71.44
CA HIS A 5 -1.62 -13.28 -70.06
C HIS A 5 -2.84 -12.73 -69.37
N GLU A 6 -3.33 -13.42 -68.35
CA GLU A 6 -4.33 -12.92 -67.45
C GLU A 6 -3.65 -12.03 -66.39
N ARG A 7 -4.07 -10.77 -66.31
CA ARG A 7 -3.67 -9.81 -65.29
C ARG A 7 -4.57 -9.98 -64.06
N ILE A 8 -3.97 -10.41 -62.96
CA ILE A 8 -4.62 -10.39 -61.64
C ILE A 8 -4.67 -8.93 -61.14
N ARG A 9 -5.87 -8.38 -61.02
CA ARG A 9 -6.13 -7.12 -60.32
C ARG A 9 -6.27 -7.39 -58.80
N VAL A 10 -5.33 -6.87 -58.04
CA VAL A 10 -5.45 -6.83 -56.57
C VAL A 10 -6.36 -5.65 -56.20
N PHE A 11 -7.57 -5.95 -55.75
CA PHE A 11 -8.43 -4.95 -55.12
C PHE A 11 -7.94 -4.68 -53.69
N GLY A 12 -7.42 -3.48 -53.44
CA GLY A 12 -7.13 -2.97 -52.10
C GLY A 12 -8.44 -2.71 -51.36
N GLY A 13 -8.80 -3.61 -50.46
CA GLY A 13 -9.87 -3.39 -49.51
C GLY A 13 -9.34 -2.63 -48.29
N ILE A 14 -9.72 -1.38 -48.19
CA ILE A 14 -9.57 -0.60 -46.95
C ILE A 14 -10.57 -1.15 -45.94
N VAL A 15 -10.08 -1.88 -44.92
CA VAL A 15 -10.91 -2.24 -43.78
C VAL A 15 -11.02 -1.00 -42.89
N ALA A 16 -12.12 -0.28 -43.03
CA ALA A 16 -12.51 0.75 -42.07
C ALA A 16 -12.86 0.08 -40.76
N ALA A 17 -12.01 0.22 -39.75
CA ALA A 17 -12.34 -0.14 -38.38
C ALA A 17 -13.44 0.83 -37.87
N ALA A 18 -14.68 0.34 -37.87
CA ALA A 18 -15.78 1.04 -37.24
C ALA A 18 -15.52 1.08 -35.72
N LEU A 19 -15.15 2.24 -35.22
CA LEU A 19 -15.20 2.57 -33.82
C LEU A 19 -16.68 2.57 -33.37
N LEU A 20 -17.15 1.45 -32.86
CA LEU A 20 -18.40 1.37 -32.14
C LEU A 20 -18.21 2.09 -30.80
N ASN A 21 -18.53 3.37 -30.76
CA ASN A 21 -18.79 4.11 -29.55
C ASN A 21 -20.07 3.56 -28.90
N GLY A 22 -19.95 2.41 -28.24
CA GLY A 22 -20.97 1.91 -27.34
C GLY A 22 -20.98 2.76 -26.09
N VAL A 23 -21.75 3.85 -26.10
CA VAL A 23 -22.15 4.54 -24.86
C VAL A 23 -23.02 3.56 -24.08
N CYS A 24 -22.44 2.87 -23.11
CA CYS A 24 -23.18 2.10 -22.14
C CYS A 24 -23.90 3.07 -21.18
N VAL A 25 -25.09 3.50 -21.56
CA VAL A 25 -25.99 4.26 -20.68
C VAL A 25 -26.55 3.27 -19.67
N GLY A 26 -26.00 3.26 -18.46
CA GLY A 26 -26.53 2.46 -17.35
C GLY A 26 -25.54 1.53 -16.63
N CYS A 27 -24.27 1.45 -17.01
CA CYS A 27 -23.27 0.86 -16.14
C CYS A 27 -22.93 1.89 -15.05
N SER A 28 -23.62 1.83 -13.93
CA SER A 28 -23.08 2.35 -12.67
C SER A 28 -21.83 1.50 -12.39
N GLN A 29 -20.66 1.98 -12.81
CA GLN A 29 -19.41 1.43 -12.28
C GLN A 29 -19.45 1.74 -10.80
N SER A 30 -19.75 0.72 -9.99
CA SER A 30 -19.53 0.78 -8.57
C SER A 30 -18.07 1.19 -8.38
N SER A 31 -17.83 2.26 -7.65
CA SER A 31 -16.51 2.75 -7.25
C SER A 31 -15.90 1.81 -6.21
N ASP A 32 -15.78 0.51 -6.57
CA ASP A 32 -15.48 -0.55 -5.62
C ASP A 32 -13.98 -0.67 -5.31
N ASP A 33 -13.14 0.16 -5.91
CA ASP A 33 -11.71 0.21 -5.66
C ASP A 33 -11.35 1.51 -4.95
N ALA A 34 -11.67 1.61 -3.68
CA ALA A 34 -11.17 2.70 -2.87
C ALA A 34 -10.24 2.15 -1.79
N LEU A 35 -9.13 2.84 -1.59
CA LEU A 35 -8.16 2.59 -0.55
C LEU A 35 -8.07 3.81 0.36
N TYR A 36 -7.96 3.61 1.66
CA TYR A 36 -7.45 4.65 2.54
C TYR A 36 -5.92 4.71 2.40
N ALA A 37 -5.38 5.90 2.52
CA ALA A 37 -3.94 6.16 2.58
C ALA A 37 -3.66 7.33 3.50
N THR A 38 -2.46 7.39 4.05
CA THR A 38 -1.94 8.62 4.65
C THR A 38 -1.07 9.35 3.65
N VAL A 39 -1.28 10.66 3.53
CA VAL A 39 -0.51 11.55 2.67
C VAL A 39 -0.02 12.75 3.48
N PRO A 40 1.17 13.30 3.20
CA PRO A 40 1.64 14.49 3.89
C PRO A 40 0.94 15.75 3.36
N ASP A 41 0.70 16.70 4.24
CA ASP A 41 0.41 18.08 3.85
C ASP A 41 1.70 18.86 3.54
N LYS A 42 1.56 20.15 3.22
CA LYS A 42 2.70 21.04 2.89
C LYS A 42 3.65 21.27 4.08
N MET A 43 3.21 21.00 5.29
CA MET A 43 3.99 21.13 6.53
C MET A 43 4.53 19.79 7.03
N GLY A 44 4.27 18.69 6.32
CA GLY A 44 4.67 17.35 6.70
C GLY A 44 3.77 16.68 7.73
N MET A 45 2.58 17.27 8.01
CA MET A 45 1.58 16.62 8.85
C MET A 45 0.85 15.54 8.07
N SER A 46 0.55 14.43 8.73
CA SER A 46 -0.20 13.35 8.09
C SER A 46 -1.68 13.73 7.92
N GLN A 47 -2.21 13.40 6.76
CA GLN A 47 -3.63 13.52 6.42
C GLN A 47 -4.17 12.17 6.03
N LEU A 48 -5.40 11.86 6.43
CA LEU A 48 -6.12 10.71 5.87
C LEU A 48 -6.72 11.09 4.53
N ALA A 49 -6.57 10.23 3.54
CA ALA A 49 -7.14 10.37 2.21
C ALA A 49 -7.78 9.07 1.73
N THR A 50 -8.66 9.17 0.74
CA THR A 50 -9.11 8.04 -0.07
C THR A 50 -8.50 8.12 -1.47
N LEU A 51 -8.12 6.97 -2.00
CA LEU A 51 -7.69 6.76 -3.37
C LEU A 51 -8.80 5.99 -4.09
N GLU A 52 -9.63 6.67 -4.88
CA GLU A 52 -10.67 6.03 -5.69
C GLU A 52 -10.08 5.58 -7.02
N VAL A 53 -10.02 4.28 -7.24
CA VAL A 53 -9.45 3.66 -8.45
C VAL A 53 -10.59 3.33 -9.41
N ARG A 54 -10.71 4.07 -10.51
CA ARG A 54 -11.76 3.88 -11.52
C ARG A 54 -11.26 3.19 -12.79
N GLY A 55 -9.97 2.90 -12.87
CA GLY A 55 -9.33 2.25 -14.01
C GLY A 55 -7.87 2.68 -14.16
N VAL A 56 -7.20 2.18 -15.19
CA VAL A 56 -5.83 2.59 -15.52
C VAL A 56 -5.81 4.10 -15.84
N ASN A 57 -4.89 4.83 -15.22
CA ASN A 57 -4.75 6.29 -15.25
C ASN A 57 -5.94 7.07 -14.66
N GLN A 58 -6.78 6.43 -13.85
CA GLN A 58 -7.95 7.05 -13.24
C GLN A 58 -7.98 6.78 -11.73
N VAL A 59 -7.09 7.41 -11.00
CA VAL A 59 -7.12 7.51 -9.53
C VAL A 59 -7.50 8.93 -9.14
N THR A 60 -8.49 9.05 -8.26
CA THR A 60 -8.85 10.33 -7.63
C THR A 60 -8.47 10.26 -6.17
N THR A 61 -7.56 11.13 -5.75
CA THR A 61 -7.21 11.28 -4.33
C THR A 61 -8.10 12.34 -3.71
N ARG A 62 -8.78 11.98 -2.64
CA ARG A 62 -9.60 12.88 -1.85
C ARG A 62 -9.09 12.92 -0.42
N VAL A 63 -8.55 14.05 0.00
CA VAL A 63 -8.18 14.25 1.41
C VAL A 63 -9.46 14.35 2.24
N ILE A 64 -9.53 13.54 3.30
CA ILE A 64 -10.62 13.56 4.28
C ILE A 64 -10.34 14.64 5.32
N GLY A 65 -9.14 14.64 5.91
CA GLY A 65 -8.72 15.65 6.88
C GLY A 65 -7.37 15.35 7.49
N THR A 66 -6.88 16.31 8.30
CA THR A 66 -5.62 16.14 9.03
C THR A 66 -5.78 15.19 10.21
N THR A 67 -4.76 14.36 10.44
CA THR A 67 -4.73 13.51 11.63
C THR A 67 -4.51 14.30 12.93
N GLY A 68 -4.01 15.54 12.82
CA GLY A 68 -3.61 16.32 14.00
C GLY A 68 -2.32 15.81 14.65
N ALA A 69 -1.69 14.77 14.08
CA ALA A 69 -0.46 14.18 14.56
C ALA A 69 0.55 14.03 13.42
N MET A 70 1.84 14.04 13.74
CA MET A 70 2.91 13.78 12.79
C MET A 70 3.17 12.28 12.64
N GLY A 71 3.69 11.87 11.47
CA GLY A 71 4.26 10.55 11.28
C GLY A 71 3.27 9.40 11.42
N CYS A 72 1.99 9.59 11.10
CA CYS A 72 1.03 8.51 10.96
C CYS A 72 1.26 7.85 9.59
N ALA A 73 2.28 6.99 9.48
CA ALA A 73 2.70 6.42 8.20
C ALA A 73 2.08 5.03 7.92
N SER A 74 1.49 4.40 8.93
CA SER A 74 0.87 3.09 8.82
C SER A 74 -0.64 3.19 8.99
N LEU A 75 -1.40 2.33 8.33
CA LEU A 75 -2.83 2.15 8.56
C LEU A 75 -3.16 0.67 8.65
N ALA A 76 -4.07 0.32 9.55
CA ALA A 76 -4.68 -1.01 9.61
C ALA A 76 -6.15 -0.88 9.99
N ARG A 77 -7.02 -1.69 9.41
CA ARG A 77 -8.44 -1.67 9.71
C ARG A 77 -8.89 -2.99 10.32
N SER A 78 -9.46 -2.92 11.51
CA SER A 78 -10.01 -4.11 12.18
C SER A 78 -11.27 -4.62 11.47
N SER A 79 -11.64 -5.87 11.74
CA SER A 79 -12.90 -6.46 11.26
C SER A 79 -14.15 -5.71 11.77
N ALA A 80 -14.03 -4.98 12.88
CA ALA A 80 -15.08 -4.08 13.40
C ALA A 80 -15.10 -2.71 12.69
N GLY A 81 -14.22 -2.48 11.70
CA GLY A 81 -14.16 -1.23 10.95
C GLY A 81 -13.36 -0.10 11.61
N VAL A 82 -12.74 -0.33 12.76
CA VAL A 82 -11.89 0.67 13.43
C VAL A 82 -10.56 0.79 12.69
N MET A 83 -10.20 2.02 12.32
CA MET A 83 -8.93 2.34 11.69
C MET A 83 -7.87 2.63 12.76
N TYR A 84 -6.73 1.94 12.66
CA TYR A 84 -5.57 2.13 13.53
C TYR A 84 -4.40 2.70 12.75
N SER A 85 -3.53 3.41 13.47
CA SER A 85 -2.25 3.92 12.99
C SER A 85 -1.25 3.96 14.14
N VAL A 86 0.03 4.10 13.83
CA VAL A 86 1.04 4.49 14.80
C VAL A 86 1.56 5.86 14.40
N CYS A 87 1.38 6.83 15.28
CA CYS A 87 1.68 8.23 15.02
C CYS A 87 2.74 8.76 15.98
N GLY A 88 3.53 9.69 15.51
CA GLY A 88 4.53 10.39 16.33
C GLY A 88 5.80 10.71 15.55
N PRO A 89 6.63 11.62 16.07
CA PRO A 89 7.83 12.08 15.39
C PRO A 89 8.92 11.00 15.28
N GLY A 90 8.84 9.91 16.03
CA GLY A 90 9.83 8.83 16.07
C GLY A 90 10.12 8.17 14.74
N ILE A 91 9.19 8.22 13.79
CA ILE A 91 9.40 7.71 12.43
C ILE A 91 10.49 8.50 11.66
N MET A 92 10.57 9.81 11.91
CA MET A 92 11.53 10.71 11.26
C MET A 92 12.69 11.10 12.16
N LYS A 93 12.53 10.91 13.46
CA LYS A 93 13.51 11.32 14.49
C LYS A 93 13.74 10.16 15.45
N PRO A 94 14.74 9.30 15.20
CA PRO A 94 15.07 8.20 16.10
C PRO A 94 15.26 8.71 17.54
N GLY A 95 14.63 8.04 18.50
CA GLY A 95 14.63 8.45 19.92
C GLY A 95 13.41 9.27 20.34
N GLU A 96 12.64 9.84 19.44
CA GLU A 96 11.35 10.45 19.74
C GLU A 96 10.24 9.39 19.82
N PRO A 97 9.16 9.67 20.58
CA PRO A 97 8.11 8.68 20.77
C PRO A 97 7.19 8.54 19.56
N GLN A 98 6.65 7.33 19.41
CA GLN A 98 5.44 7.04 18.64
C GLN A 98 4.38 6.41 19.55
N GLN A 99 3.13 6.48 19.16
CA GLN A 99 2.02 5.97 19.97
C GLN A 99 0.93 5.39 19.06
N LEU A 100 0.28 4.32 19.52
CA LEU A 100 -0.88 3.77 18.84
C LEU A 100 -2.01 4.81 18.84
N ALA A 101 -2.73 4.87 17.73
CA ALA A 101 -3.86 5.78 17.52
C ALA A 101 -5.01 5.07 16.84
N THR A 102 -6.22 5.53 17.07
CA THR A 102 -7.35 5.31 16.17
C THR A 102 -7.54 6.53 15.29
N ILE A 103 -8.00 6.34 14.06
CA ILE A 103 -8.30 7.42 13.11
C ILE A 103 -9.81 7.39 12.79
N ASP A 104 -10.47 8.52 13.00
CA ASP A 104 -11.85 8.72 12.55
C ASP A 104 -11.86 8.84 11.02
N THR A 105 -12.46 7.89 10.34
CA THR A 105 -12.51 7.84 8.87
C THR A 105 -13.41 8.90 8.24
N ASN A 106 -14.21 9.63 9.02
CA ASN A 106 -15.04 10.73 8.52
C ASN A 106 -14.31 12.08 8.59
N THR A 107 -13.45 12.26 9.60
CA THR A 107 -12.76 13.54 9.84
C THR A 107 -11.26 13.48 9.58
N GLY A 108 -10.67 12.29 9.55
CA GLY A 108 -9.23 12.06 9.47
C GLY A 108 -8.52 12.19 10.81
N HIS A 109 -9.19 12.65 11.88
CA HIS A 109 -8.55 12.95 13.16
C HIS A 109 -8.06 11.69 13.88
N ALA A 110 -6.81 11.73 14.36
CA ALA A 110 -6.19 10.67 15.14
C ALA A 110 -6.36 10.91 16.65
N THR A 111 -6.77 9.87 17.37
CA THR A 111 -6.80 9.85 18.83
C THR A 111 -5.72 8.90 19.32
N LEU A 112 -4.68 9.45 19.92
CA LEU A 112 -3.57 8.70 20.49
C LEU A 112 -3.99 8.01 21.79
N PHE A 113 -3.53 6.78 22.01
CA PHE A 113 -3.80 6.05 23.26
C PHE A 113 -2.70 5.03 23.59
N GLY A 114 -2.74 4.50 24.80
CA GLY A 114 -1.73 3.58 25.31
C GLY A 114 -0.43 4.30 25.70
N GLN A 115 0.63 3.52 25.93
CA GLN A 115 1.94 4.07 26.28
C GLN A 115 2.73 4.42 25.03
N PRO A 116 3.40 5.58 25.00
CA PRO A 116 4.34 5.90 23.94
C PRO A 116 5.48 4.88 23.88
N VAL A 117 5.89 4.50 22.68
CA VAL A 117 7.07 3.66 22.44
C VAL A 117 8.19 4.52 21.85
N VAL A 118 9.40 4.36 22.38
CA VAL A 118 10.60 5.08 21.94
C VAL A 118 11.58 4.10 21.30
N GLY A 119 12.24 4.52 20.23
CA GLY A 119 13.24 3.71 19.52
C GLY A 119 12.66 2.68 18.57
N LEU A 120 11.33 2.69 18.38
CA LEU A 120 10.64 1.81 17.46
C LEU A 120 9.97 2.67 16.37
N ALA A 121 10.66 2.86 15.25
CA ALA A 121 10.07 3.54 14.09
C ALA A 121 9.15 2.57 13.35
N VAL A 122 7.86 2.60 13.67
CA VAL A 122 6.85 1.73 13.04
C VAL A 122 6.53 2.26 11.65
N MET A 123 6.76 1.43 10.64
CA MET A 123 6.51 1.74 9.22
C MET A 123 5.23 1.09 8.71
N GLY A 124 4.99 -0.17 9.04
CA GLY A 124 3.81 -0.93 8.62
C GLY A 124 2.96 -1.40 9.79
N LEU A 125 1.66 -1.51 9.56
CA LEU A 125 0.65 -1.99 10.51
C LEU A 125 -0.43 -2.76 9.75
N GLU A 126 -0.78 -3.97 10.21
CA GLU A 126 -1.78 -4.80 9.52
C GLU A 126 -2.45 -5.78 10.48
N PHE A 127 -3.74 -6.03 10.27
CA PHE A 127 -4.47 -7.08 10.97
C PHE A 127 -4.35 -8.42 10.25
N ALA A 128 -3.95 -9.45 10.97
CA ALA A 128 -4.08 -10.81 10.49
C ALA A 128 -5.56 -11.24 10.43
N PRO A 129 -5.90 -12.28 9.65
CA PRO A 129 -7.26 -12.82 9.58
C PRO A 129 -7.85 -13.25 10.93
N ASP A 130 -7.02 -13.62 11.90
CA ASP A 130 -7.44 -13.97 13.26
C ASP A 130 -7.69 -12.78 14.19
N GLY A 131 -7.49 -11.54 13.69
CA GLY A 131 -7.67 -10.29 14.43
C GLY A 131 -6.43 -9.85 15.22
N THR A 132 -5.30 -10.53 15.13
CA THR A 132 -4.04 -10.08 15.70
C THR A 132 -3.50 -8.90 14.91
N LEU A 133 -3.21 -7.78 15.59
CA LEU A 133 -2.56 -6.63 14.97
C LEU A 133 -1.04 -6.82 15.00
N TYR A 134 -0.42 -6.74 13.83
CA TYR A 134 1.02 -6.78 13.65
C TYR A 134 1.57 -5.41 13.32
N ALA A 135 2.84 -5.18 13.68
CA ALA A 135 3.62 -3.99 13.30
C ALA A 135 5.01 -4.42 12.86
N VAL A 136 5.59 -3.71 11.92
CA VAL A 136 7.00 -3.83 11.57
C VAL A 136 7.68 -2.49 11.83
N GLY A 137 8.87 -2.54 12.43
CA GLY A 137 9.55 -1.32 12.80
C GLY A 137 11.00 -1.54 13.18
N ASP A 138 11.58 -0.46 13.72
CA ASP A 138 12.98 -0.28 14.02
C ASP A 138 13.85 -0.17 12.77
N THR A 139 14.02 1.06 12.32
CA THR A 139 14.83 1.39 11.14
C THR A 139 16.32 1.59 11.47
N ASN A 140 16.71 1.50 12.76
CA ASN A 140 18.09 1.65 13.17
C ASN A 140 18.86 0.34 12.95
N GLN A 141 19.69 0.28 11.90
CA GLN A 141 20.49 -0.90 11.55
C GLN A 141 21.49 -1.34 12.65
N ALA A 142 21.87 -0.44 13.56
CA ALA A 142 22.75 -0.78 14.68
C ALA A 142 21.98 -1.37 15.89
N SER A 143 20.66 -1.35 15.83
CA SER A 143 19.82 -1.89 16.90
C SER A 143 19.73 -3.41 16.83
N PRO A 144 19.77 -4.13 17.98
CA PRO A 144 19.51 -5.56 18.00
C PRO A 144 18.07 -5.93 17.65
N THR A 145 17.20 -4.95 17.60
CA THR A 145 15.78 -5.10 17.22
C THR A 145 15.51 -4.58 15.82
N PHE A 146 16.56 -4.24 15.06
CA PHE A 146 16.44 -3.77 13.68
C PHE A 146 15.49 -4.65 12.88
N ASN A 147 14.55 -4.01 12.19
CA ASN A 147 13.65 -4.63 11.24
C ASN A 147 12.92 -5.84 11.83
N SER A 148 12.27 -5.65 12.98
CA SER A 148 11.57 -6.73 13.70
C SER A 148 10.06 -6.66 13.49
N LEU A 149 9.43 -7.84 13.56
CA LEU A 149 7.99 -8.00 13.63
C LEU A 149 7.54 -7.95 15.09
N TYR A 150 6.42 -7.29 15.33
CA TYR A 150 5.77 -7.13 16.63
C TYR A 150 4.29 -7.50 16.52
N THR A 151 3.71 -7.98 17.61
CA THR A 151 2.26 -7.92 17.83
C THR A 151 1.93 -6.67 18.65
N VAL A 152 0.74 -6.11 18.41
CA VAL A 152 0.28 -4.87 19.07
C VAL A 152 -1.02 -5.16 19.79
N ASN A 153 -1.05 -4.86 21.09
CA ASN A 153 -2.26 -4.95 21.88
C ASN A 153 -3.13 -3.70 21.66
N THR A 154 -4.26 -3.89 20.98
CA THR A 154 -5.17 -2.79 20.62
C THR A 154 -5.91 -2.15 21.79
N SER A 155 -5.86 -2.73 22.99
CA SER A 155 -6.51 -2.17 24.18
C SER A 155 -5.62 -1.22 24.96
N ASN A 156 -4.29 -1.40 24.89
CA ASN A 156 -3.34 -0.64 25.70
C ASN A 156 -2.12 -0.11 24.93
N GLY A 157 -2.00 -0.40 23.63
CA GLY A 157 -0.91 0.07 22.77
C GLY A 157 0.45 -0.61 23.02
N THR A 158 0.49 -1.75 23.73
CA THR A 158 1.75 -2.45 23.99
C THR A 158 2.24 -3.21 22.76
N PHE A 159 3.51 -3.02 22.41
CA PHE A 159 4.21 -3.76 21.35
C PHE A 159 4.98 -4.92 21.97
N THR A 160 4.75 -6.13 21.48
CA THR A 160 5.48 -7.34 21.87
C THR A 160 6.26 -7.88 20.69
N ARG A 161 7.58 -7.95 20.81
CA ARG A 161 8.45 -8.41 19.73
C ARG A 161 8.19 -9.90 19.44
N VAL A 162 7.96 -10.23 18.17
CA VAL A 162 7.89 -11.61 17.67
C VAL A 162 9.30 -12.10 17.32
N GLY A 163 10.00 -11.38 16.44
CA GLY A 163 11.35 -11.74 16.02
C GLY A 163 11.92 -10.77 14.98
N SER A 164 13.21 -10.96 14.67
CA SER A 164 13.86 -10.23 13.59
C SER A 164 13.46 -10.83 12.24
N THR A 165 13.24 -9.95 11.25
CA THR A 165 12.92 -10.41 9.91
C THR A 165 14.15 -10.96 9.17
N GLY A 166 15.35 -10.53 9.55
CA GLY A 166 16.60 -10.89 8.87
C GLY A 166 16.75 -10.27 7.49
N ALA A 167 15.82 -9.42 7.04
CA ALA A 167 15.92 -8.74 5.76
C ALA A 167 17.01 -7.65 5.79
N PRO A 168 17.72 -7.43 4.67
CA PRO A 168 18.85 -6.50 4.61
C PRO A 168 18.42 -5.04 4.62
N GLU A 169 17.18 -4.75 4.23
CA GLU A 169 16.56 -3.43 4.24
C GLU A 169 15.38 -3.43 5.22
N PHE A 170 15.06 -2.28 5.82
CA PHE A 170 13.88 -2.17 6.66
C PHE A 170 12.60 -2.26 5.82
N PHE A 171 11.58 -2.86 6.41
CA PHE A 171 10.27 -2.94 5.78
C PHE A 171 9.58 -1.59 5.82
N MET A 172 9.02 -1.22 4.66
CA MET A 172 8.20 -0.02 4.52
C MET A 172 6.76 -0.29 4.90
N ASP A 173 6.24 -1.46 4.50
CA ASP A 173 4.87 -1.88 4.79
C ASP A 173 4.72 -3.40 4.61
N PHE A 174 3.55 -3.93 5.03
CA PHE A 174 3.21 -5.34 4.83
C PHE A 174 1.69 -5.54 4.75
N ALA A 175 1.26 -6.65 4.16
CA ALA A 175 -0.14 -6.96 3.99
C ALA A 175 -0.39 -8.47 4.03
N PHE A 176 -1.47 -8.91 4.69
CA PHE A 176 -1.93 -10.29 4.59
C PHE A 176 -2.75 -10.49 3.33
N ASP A 177 -2.45 -11.59 2.60
CA ASP A 177 -3.36 -12.06 1.55
C ASP A 177 -4.55 -12.82 2.17
N LYS A 178 -5.52 -13.16 1.32
CA LYS A 178 -6.72 -13.91 1.75
C LYS A 178 -6.43 -15.33 2.28
N ASN A 179 -5.24 -15.88 2.04
CA ASN A 179 -4.83 -17.20 2.47
C ASN A 179 -4.01 -17.13 3.77
N GLY A 180 -3.79 -15.93 4.32
CA GLY A 180 -2.99 -15.70 5.52
C GLY A 180 -1.48 -15.62 5.25
N THR A 181 -1.06 -15.46 3.99
CA THR A 181 0.35 -15.19 3.66
C THR A 181 0.62 -13.71 3.97
N LEU A 182 1.60 -13.44 4.83
CA LEU A 182 2.06 -12.10 5.10
C LEU A 182 3.14 -11.70 4.09
N TYR A 183 2.80 -10.81 3.17
CA TYR A 183 3.75 -10.16 2.28
C TYR A 183 4.32 -8.92 2.94
N GLY A 184 5.62 -8.69 2.80
CA GLY A 184 6.29 -7.48 3.26
C GLY A 184 7.09 -6.86 2.12
N ALA A 185 7.08 -5.53 2.05
CA ALA A 185 7.84 -4.75 1.09
C ALA A 185 8.93 -3.94 1.78
N THR A 186 10.18 -4.07 1.33
CA THR A 186 11.19 -3.03 1.47
C THR A 186 11.06 -2.06 0.29
N SER A 187 11.90 -1.03 0.20
CA SER A 187 11.86 -0.15 -0.97
C SER A 187 12.04 -0.89 -2.30
N HIS A 188 12.80 -1.99 -2.31
CA HIS A 188 13.23 -2.64 -3.56
C HIS A 188 12.83 -4.11 -3.67
N MET A 189 12.36 -4.74 -2.60
CA MET A 189 12.18 -6.19 -2.55
C MET A 189 10.83 -6.58 -1.92
N LEU A 190 10.27 -7.66 -2.45
CA LEU A 190 9.10 -8.33 -1.88
C LEU A 190 9.55 -9.58 -1.10
N PHE A 191 8.98 -9.75 0.08
CA PHE A 191 9.21 -10.88 0.97
C PHE A 191 7.88 -11.55 1.35
N THR A 192 7.96 -12.78 1.80
CA THR A 192 6.98 -13.36 2.72
C THR A 192 7.56 -13.36 4.13
N ILE A 193 6.72 -13.15 5.14
CA ILE A 193 7.13 -13.11 6.56
C ILE A 193 6.35 -14.19 7.31
N ASP A 194 7.04 -15.02 8.07
CA ASP A 194 6.38 -15.93 9.00
C ASP A 194 5.87 -15.15 10.22
N PRO A 195 4.56 -15.02 10.43
CA PRO A 195 4.01 -14.23 11.53
C PRO A 195 4.29 -14.84 12.92
N LYS A 196 4.73 -16.09 13.01
CA LYS A 196 5.06 -16.76 14.29
C LYS A 196 6.50 -16.51 14.73
N THR A 197 7.41 -16.34 13.78
CA THR A 197 8.86 -16.18 14.06
C THR A 197 9.39 -14.80 13.70
N GLY A 198 8.66 -14.06 12.84
CA GLY A 198 9.10 -12.82 12.23
C GLY A 198 10.02 -13.02 11.03
N THR A 199 10.51 -14.23 10.78
CA THR A 199 11.52 -14.49 9.72
C THR A 199 10.97 -14.18 8.34
N ALA A 200 11.69 -13.37 7.57
CA ALA A 200 11.35 -13.02 6.19
C ALA A 200 12.11 -13.89 5.19
N THR A 201 11.41 -14.29 4.14
CA THR A 201 12.00 -14.99 2.99
C THR A 201 11.77 -14.14 1.74
N LYS A 202 12.85 -13.78 1.06
CA LYS A 202 12.77 -13.00 -0.18
C LYS A 202 12.02 -13.77 -1.25
N VAL A 203 11.02 -13.12 -1.83
CA VAL A 203 10.29 -13.64 -3.00
C VAL A 203 10.97 -13.19 -4.28
N THR A 204 11.15 -11.86 -4.43
CA THR A 204 11.71 -11.27 -5.65
C THR A 204 12.13 -9.82 -5.42
N ASP A 205 12.86 -9.23 -6.37
CA ASP A 205 13.05 -7.79 -6.46
C ASP A 205 11.86 -7.15 -7.17
N PHE A 206 11.53 -5.90 -6.81
CA PHE A 206 10.55 -5.14 -7.57
C PHE A 206 11.11 -4.72 -8.92
N VAL A 207 10.27 -4.77 -9.95
CA VAL A 207 10.61 -4.41 -11.33
C VAL A 207 9.65 -3.33 -11.83
N GLY A 208 10.20 -2.20 -12.22
CA GLY A 208 9.43 -0.99 -12.57
C GLY A 208 9.00 -0.21 -11.33
N GLY A 209 8.66 1.05 -11.48
CA GLY A 209 8.28 1.92 -10.36
C GLY A 209 9.47 2.59 -9.67
N GLY A 210 9.19 3.25 -8.54
CA GLY A 210 10.15 3.86 -7.61
C GLY A 210 10.32 3.03 -6.33
N ASP A 211 10.81 3.67 -5.27
CA ASP A 211 10.95 3.06 -3.95
C ASP A 211 9.57 2.77 -3.36
N VAL A 212 9.26 1.50 -3.13
CA VAL A 212 7.96 1.10 -2.57
C VAL A 212 7.84 1.60 -1.13
N MET A 213 6.68 2.21 -0.81
CA MET A 213 6.42 2.85 0.48
C MET A 213 5.16 2.33 1.18
N GLY A 214 4.18 1.86 0.44
CA GLY A 214 2.94 1.31 0.98
C GLY A 214 2.58 0.01 0.29
N LEU A 215 1.95 -0.90 1.05
CA LEU A 215 1.49 -2.21 0.57
C LEU A 215 0.10 -2.49 1.12
N SER A 216 -0.79 -3.05 0.31
CA SER A 216 -2.12 -3.44 0.77
C SER A 216 -2.71 -4.54 -0.09
N PHE A 217 -3.45 -5.46 0.52
CA PHE A 217 -4.11 -6.55 -0.19
C PHE A 217 -5.63 -6.39 -0.18
N ASP A 218 -6.22 -6.27 -1.35
CA ASP A 218 -7.67 -6.34 -1.52
C ASP A 218 -8.09 -7.81 -1.66
N ALA A 219 -8.66 -8.37 -0.59
CA ALA A 219 -9.09 -9.76 -0.52
C ALA A 219 -10.24 -10.06 -1.49
N LYS A 220 -11.14 -9.09 -1.75
CA LYS A 220 -12.28 -9.27 -2.66
C LYS A 220 -11.82 -9.41 -4.10
N LYS A 221 -10.80 -8.67 -4.50
CA LYS A 221 -10.23 -8.69 -5.86
C LYS A 221 -9.03 -9.60 -6.00
N ASN A 222 -8.56 -10.17 -4.89
CA ASN A 222 -7.34 -11.00 -4.82
C ASN A 222 -6.15 -10.26 -5.46
N ARG A 223 -5.89 -9.02 -5.00
CA ARG A 223 -4.94 -8.13 -5.63
C ARG A 223 -4.09 -7.40 -4.60
N LEU A 224 -2.78 -7.41 -4.81
CA LEU A 224 -1.82 -6.66 -4.02
C LEU A 224 -1.57 -5.30 -4.69
N TYR A 225 -1.71 -4.23 -3.92
CA TYR A 225 -1.40 -2.86 -4.30
C TYR A 225 -0.11 -2.41 -3.64
N ALA A 226 0.62 -1.53 -4.32
CA ALA A 226 1.74 -0.80 -3.74
C ALA A 226 1.68 0.67 -4.13
N THR A 227 2.25 1.53 -3.29
CA THR A 227 2.61 2.91 -3.65
C THR A 227 4.11 3.07 -3.60
N ASP A 228 4.65 4.01 -4.37
CA ASP A 228 6.06 4.37 -4.35
C ASP A 228 6.30 5.77 -3.78
N PHE A 229 7.57 6.07 -3.48
CA PHE A 229 8.06 7.43 -3.28
C PHE A 229 8.66 7.93 -4.58
N LYS A 230 8.00 8.93 -5.17
CA LYS A 230 8.49 9.58 -6.40
C LYS A 230 8.03 11.03 -6.47
N ALA A 231 8.97 11.95 -6.38
CA ALA A 231 8.65 13.37 -6.58
C ALA A 231 8.36 13.66 -8.05
N PRO A 232 7.37 14.51 -8.40
CA PRO A 232 6.48 15.24 -7.49
C PRO A 232 5.28 14.46 -6.98
N THR A 233 5.02 13.26 -7.50
CA THR A 233 3.86 12.44 -7.10
C THR A 233 4.19 10.97 -7.05
N SER A 234 3.74 10.27 -6.01
CA SER A 234 3.68 8.81 -5.94
C SER A 234 2.77 8.24 -7.02
N ALA A 235 3.02 7.01 -7.40
CA ALA A 235 2.10 6.22 -8.21
C ALA A 235 1.54 5.04 -7.40
N LEU A 236 0.33 4.62 -7.77
CA LEU A 236 -0.28 3.38 -7.32
C LEU A 236 0.00 2.29 -8.35
N TYR A 237 0.33 1.10 -7.88
CA TYR A 237 0.66 -0.07 -8.68
C TYR A 237 -0.15 -1.29 -8.28
N PHE A 238 -0.35 -2.20 -9.23
CA PHE A 238 -0.61 -3.61 -8.95
C PHE A 238 0.72 -4.35 -8.86
N VAL A 239 0.84 -5.25 -7.90
CA VAL A 239 2.04 -6.07 -7.69
C VAL A 239 1.78 -7.49 -8.18
N ASP A 240 2.59 -7.98 -9.10
CA ASP A 240 2.68 -9.41 -9.39
C ASP A 240 3.58 -10.05 -8.33
N THR A 241 2.99 -10.80 -7.41
CA THR A 241 3.71 -11.41 -6.28
C THR A 241 4.71 -12.48 -6.69
N ARG A 242 4.65 -12.96 -7.92
CA ARG A 242 5.57 -13.99 -8.44
C ARG A 242 6.81 -13.38 -9.10
N THR A 243 6.64 -12.25 -9.79
CA THR A 243 7.70 -11.62 -10.60
C THR A 243 8.20 -10.30 -10.03
N GLY A 244 7.50 -9.72 -9.05
CA GLY A 244 7.77 -8.39 -8.51
C GLY A 244 7.44 -7.25 -9.46
N PHE A 245 6.81 -7.54 -10.61
CA PHE A 245 6.49 -6.51 -11.59
C PHE A 245 5.42 -5.55 -11.04
N LEU A 246 5.76 -4.26 -11.07
CA LEU A 246 4.88 -3.17 -10.67
C LEU A 246 4.15 -2.63 -11.90
N THR A 247 2.88 -3.02 -12.07
CA THR A 247 2.03 -2.48 -13.14
C THR A 247 1.44 -1.15 -12.70
N PRO A 248 1.79 -0.02 -13.32
CA PRO A 248 1.28 1.28 -12.90
C PRO A 248 -0.23 1.36 -13.12
N VAL A 249 -0.93 1.88 -12.10
CA VAL A 249 -2.37 2.16 -12.15
C VAL A 249 -2.57 3.64 -12.47
N ALA A 250 -2.08 4.55 -11.63
CA ALA A 250 -2.12 5.99 -11.87
C ALA A 250 -1.29 6.75 -10.82
N SER A 251 -1.08 8.06 -11.07
CA SER A 251 -0.53 8.98 -10.07
C SER A 251 -1.51 9.20 -8.92
N VAL A 252 -0.99 9.25 -7.69
CA VAL A 252 -1.74 9.54 -6.46
C VAL A 252 -1.94 11.06 -6.27
N GLY A 253 -1.18 11.91 -6.97
CA GLY A 253 -1.26 13.36 -6.83
C GLY A 253 -0.53 13.92 -5.58
N HIS A 254 0.11 13.07 -4.79
CA HIS A 254 0.92 13.43 -3.63
C HIS A 254 2.31 12.79 -3.74
N PRO A 255 3.38 13.44 -3.21
CA PRO A 255 4.75 12.93 -3.33
C PRO A 255 4.99 11.63 -2.57
N MET A 256 4.11 11.32 -1.63
CA MET A 256 4.22 10.16 -0.74
C MET A 256 2.83 9.71 -0.33
N ALA A 257 2.57 8.42 -0.40
CA ALA A 257 1.37 7.79 0.14
C ALA A 257 1.79 6.52 0.88
N HIS A 258 1.42 6.43 2.14
CA HIS A 258 1.72 5.32 3.04
C HIS A 258 0.46 4.65 3.56
N GLY A 259 0.63 3.50 4.21
CA GLY A 259 -0.40 2.85 4.98
C GLY A 259 -1.67 2.62 4.18
N LEU A 260 -1.59 1.84 3.12
CA LEU A 260 -2.75 1.54 2.28
C LEU A 260 -3.69 0.56 2.99
N VAL A 261 -5.00 0.82 2.95
CA VAL A 261 -6.03 -0.11 3.47
C VAL A 261 -7.27 -0.05 2.57
N PRO A 262 -7.85 -1.19 2.14
CA PRO A 262 -9.11 -1.20 1.41
C PRO A 262 -10.24 -0.56 2.25
N THR A 263 -11.14 0.18 1.58
CA THR A 263 -12.26 0.86 2.26
C THR A 263 -13.41 -0.08 2.61
N ASN A 264 -13.43 -1.30 2.05
CA ASN A 264 -14.55 -2.26 2.11
C ASN A 264 -14.16 -3.58 2.76
#